data_cb071086d565d40343cd49c531a77561
#
_entry.id   cb071086d565d40343cd49c531a77561
#
_cell.length_a   1.000
_cell.length_b   1.000
_cell.length_c   1.000
_cell.angle_alpha   90.00
_cell.angle_beta   90.00
_cell.angle_gamma   90.00
#
_symmetry.space_group_name_H-M   'P 1'
#
loop_
_entity.id
_entity.type
_entity.pdbx_description
1 polymer ?
#
loop_
_entity_poly.entity_id
_entity_poly.type
_entity_poly.pdbx_seq_one_letter_code
_entity_poly.pdbx_strand_id
1 'polypeptide(L)'
;MAVAKILLVDDEVPFVDTMIKRLTKRNMEVLPAYSGDESLKKLAENKGVEVVILDVKMPGMDGIETLKAIKKAFPLVEVIMLTGHATVESAIEGMKLGAFDYLMKPSDIDLLVEKVTEAAAKKQRHEEKIIEAQMQKITTRGR
;
A
#
# COMPACT_ATOMS: atom_id res chain seq x y z
N MET A 1 -19.15 -6.48 0.92
CA MET A 1 -18.22 -5.35 0.93
C MET A 1 -16.79 -5.85 1.15
N ALA A 2 -15.84 -5.28 0.44
CA ALA A 2 -14.44 -5.62 0.64
C ALA A 2 -13.92 -5.05 1.96
N VAL A 3 -13.05 -5.78 2.65
CA VAL A 3 -12.38 -5.34 3.89
C VAL A 3 -11.41 -4.20 3.58
N ALA A 4 -10.70 -4.30 2.45
CA ALA A 4 -9.77 -3.28 1.99
C ALA A 4 -9.61 -3.35 0.47
N LYS A 5 -9.23 -2.23 -0.13
CA LYS A 5 -8.87 -2.15 -1.54
C LYS A 5 -7.35 -2.03 -1.66
N ILE A 6 -6.75 -2.97 -2.34
CA ILE A 6 -5.30 -3.16 -2.41
C ILE A 6 -4.80 -3.01 -3.85
N LEU A 7 -3.65 -2.39 -4.01
CA LEU A 7 -2.85 -2.45 -5.23
C LEU A 7 -1.65 -3.36 -4.95
N LEU A 8 -1.54 -4.45 -5.70
CA LEU A 8 -0.42 -5.38 -5.58
C LEU A 8 0.59 -5.11 -6.70
N VAL A 9 1.78 -4.69 -6.34
CA VAL A 9 2.83 -4.24 -7.27
C VAL A 9 4.00 -5.22 -7.23
N ASP A 10 4.15 -5.99 -8.31
CA ASP A 10 5.18 -7.00 -8.44
C ASP A 10 5.31 -7.38 -9.91
N ASP A 11 6.51 -7.59 -10.41
CA ASP A 11 6.74 -7.95 -11.81
C ASP A 11 6.59 -9.45 -12.08
N GLU A 12 6.49 -10.27 -11.04
CA GLU A 12 6.30 -11.72 -11.16
C GLU A 12 4.81 -12.06 -11.38
N VAL A 13 4.40 -12.14 -12.63
CA VAL A 13 2.98 -12.37 -12.99
C VAL A 13 2.37 -13.59 -12.30
N PRO A 14 3.01 -14.78 -12.27
CA PRO A 14 2.43 -15.93 -11.57
C PRO A 14 2.20 -15.70 -10.07
N PHE A 15 3.12 -15.00 -9.41
CA PHE A 15 2.97 -14.62 -8.00
C PHE A 15 1.77 -13.70 -7.81
N VAL A 16 1.64 -12.67 -8.65
CA VAL A 16 0.52 -11.72 -8.61
C VAL A 16 -0.80 -12.46 -8.78
N ASP A 17 -0.92 -13.31 -9.78
CA ASP A 17 -2.14 -14.07 -10.05
C ASP A 17 -2.55 -14.94 -8.86
N THR A 18 -1.59 -15.63 -8.25
CA THR A 18 -1.83 -16.47 -7.07
C THR A 18 -2.28 -15.63 -5.87
N MET A 19 -1.62 -14.51 -5.63
CA MET A 19 -1.93 -13.63 -4.50
C MET A 19 -3.29 -12.97 -4.65
N ILE A 20 -3.66 -12.56 -5.87
CA ILE A 20 -5.00 -12.00 -6.11
C ILE A 20 -6.08 -13.01 -5.71
N LYS A 21 -5.93 -14.28 -6.14
CA LYS A 21 -6.87 -15.32 -5.78
C LYS A 21 -6.97 -15.54 -4.27
N ARG A 22 -5.84 -15.58 -3.59
CA ARG A 22 -5.78 -15.81 -2.14
C ARG A 22 -6.38 -14.65 -1.35
N LEU A 23 -6.06 -13.41 -1.73
CA LEU A 23 -6.57 -12.22 -1.05
C LEU A 23 -8.07 -12.01 -1.35
N THR A 24 -8.50 -12.28 -2.57
CA THR A 24 -9.93 -12.20 -2.93
C THR A 24 -10.78 -13.15 -2.09
N LYS A 25 -10.30 -14.35 -1.80
CA LYS A 25 -10.97 -15.31 -0.91
C LYS A 25 -11.11 -14.78 0.52
N ARG A 26 -10.29 -13.81 0.90
CA ARG A 26 -10.33 -13.17 2.22
C ARG A 26 -11.04 -11.82 2.19
N ASN A 27 -11.88 -11.63 1.18
CA ASN A 27 -12.73 -10.45 1.02
C ASN A 27 -11.94 -9.14 0.82
N MET A 28 -10.80 -9.24 0.15
CA MET A 28 -10.03 -8.08 -0.29
C MET A 28 -10.30 -7.81 -1.76
N GLU A 29 -10.36 -6.54 -2.15
CA GLU A 29 -10.40 -6.13 -3.55
C GLU A 29 -8.98 -5.82 -3.99
N VAL A 30 -8.47 -6.50 -5.01
CA VAL A 30 -7.06 -6.42 -5.41
C VAL A 30 -6.93 -6.03 -6.87
N LEU A 31 -6.14 -4.99 -7.13
CA LEU A 31 -5.75 -4.57 -8.47
C LEU A 31 -4.26 -4.87 -8.66
N PRO A 32 -3.84 -5.37 -9.83
CA PRO A 32 -2.43 -5.58 -10.11
C PRO A 32 -1.75 -4.36 -10.72
N ALA A 33 -0.45 -4.24 -10.46
CA ALA A 33 0.47 -3.41 -11.24
C ALA A 33 1.80 -4.17 -11.34
N TYR A 34 2.41 -4.16 -12.51
CA TYR A 34 3.57 -4.98 -12.77
C TYR A 34 4.88 -4.20 -12.81
N SER A 35 4.82 -2.92 -12.47
CA SER A 35 5.98 -2.03 -12.38
C SER A 35 5.68 -0.85 -11.46
N GLY A 36 6.74 -0.15 -11.06
CA GLY A 36 6.61 1.07 -10.25
C GLY A 36 5.83 2.16 -10.98
N ASP A 37 6.14 2.39 -12.25
CA ASP A 37 5.45 3.39 -13.06
C ASP A 37 3.95 3.07 -13.20
N GLU A 38 3.63 1.81 -13.45
CA GLU A 38 2.24 1.37 -13.55
C GLU A 38 1.50 1.58 -12.22
N SER A 39 2.18 1.37 -11.09
CA SER A 39 1.58 1.57 -9.77
C SER A 39 1.13 3.00 -9.54
N LEU A 40 1.95 3.96 -9.94
CA LEU A 40 1.61 5.39 -9.82
C LEU A 40 0.41 5.76 -10.68
N LYS A 41 0.36 5.24 -11.89
CA LYS A 41 -0.77 5.43 -12.80
C LYS A 41 -2.05 4.82 -12.22
N LYS A 42 -1.99 3.59 -11.72
CA LYS A 42 -3.13 2.91 -11.10
C LYS A 42 -3.66 3.66 -9.88
N LEU A 43 -2.78 4.18 -9.04
CA LEU A 43 -3.19 4.98 -7.88
C LEU A 43 -3.88 6.27 -8.28
N ALA A 44 -3.41 6.93 -9.34
CA ALA A 44 -4.05 8.15 -9.85
C ALA A 44 -5.46 7.86 -10.39
N GLU A 45 -5.66 6.70 -11.01
CA GLU A 45 -6.94 6.28 -11.59
C GLU A 45 -7.90 5.65 -10.57
N ASN A 46 -7.40 5.16 -9.44
CA ASN A 46 -8.18 4.40 -8.46
C ASN A 46 -8.00 5.00 -7.06
N LYS A 47 -8.70 6.06 -6.77
CA LYS A 47 -8.58 6.83 -5.53
C LYS A 47 -9.07 6.08 -4.28
N GLY A 48 -9.78 4.98 -4.46
CA GLY A 48 -10.21 4.13 -3.35
C GLY A 48 -9.16 3.15 -2.83
N VAL A 49 -7.99 3.05 -3.46
CA VAL A 49 -6.93 2.17 -2.97
C VAL A 49 -6.42 2.66 -1.63
N GLU A 50 -6.40 1.76 -0.65
CA GLU A 50 -6.01 2.08 0.73
C GLU A 50 -4.60 1.62 1.04
N VAL A 51 -4.19 0.48 0.48
CA VAL A 51 -2.91 -0.17 0.79
C VAL A 51 -2.25 -0.64 -0.50
N VAL A 52 -0.95 -0.41 -0.60
CA VAL A 52 -0.11 -0.96 -1.66
C VAL A 52 0.76 -2.05 -1.06
N ILE A 53 0.75 -3.23 -1.69
CA ILE A 53 1.73 -4.28 -1.39
C ILE A 53 2.77 -4.20 -2.50
N LEU A 54 4.03 -3.99 -2.14
CA LEU A 54 5.07 -3.56 -3.07
C LEU A 54 6.33 -4.41 -2.94
N ASP A 55 6.78 -4.99 -4.06
CA ASP A 55 8.06 -5.69 -4.12
C ASP A 55 9.22 -4.67 -4.18
N VAL A 56 10.37 -5.05 -3.62
CA VAL A 56 11.56 -4.20 -3.60
C VAL A 56 12.29 -4.24 -4.94
N LYS A 57 12.48 -5.43 -5.51
CA LYS A 57 13.32 -5.58 -6.70
C LYS A 57 12.48 -5.76 -7.95
N MET A 58 12.43 -4.71 -8.76
CA MET A 58 11.69 -4.70 -10.03
C MET A 58 12.54 -4.03 -11.11
N PRO A 59 12.38 -4.42 -12.40
CA PRO A 59 13.01 -3.70 -13.50
C PRO A 59 12.53 -2.25 -13.59
N GLY A 60 13.42 -1.35 -14.02
CA GLY A 60 13.10 0.07 -14.10
C GLY A 60 13.09 0.72 -12.72
N MET A 61 11.99 1.38 -12.37
CA MET A 61 11.82 1.97 -11.04
C MET A 61 11.69 0.85 -10.00
N ASP A 62 12.65 0.74 -9.07
CA ASP A 62 12.62 -0.29 -8.03
C ASP A 62 11.61 0.04 -6.93
N GLY A 63 11.42 -0.91 -5.99
CA GLY A 63 10.43 -0.77 -4.94
C GLY A 63 10.72 0.39 -3.97
N ILE A 64 11.97 0.68 -3.68
CA ILE A 64 12.32 1.81 -2.79
C ILE A 64 12.01 3.14 -3.47
N GLU A 65 12.39 3.29 -4.73
CA GLU A 65 12.05 4.48 -5.51
C GLU A 65 10.54 4.65 -5.64
N THR A 66 9.84 3.53 -5.88
CA THR A 66 8.38 3.51 -6.00
C THR A 66 7.72 3.92 -4.68
N LEU A 67 8.17 3.39 -3.55
CA LEU A 67 7.70 3.76 -2.22
C LEU A 67 7.82 5.27 -2.00
N LYS A 68 8.98 5.82 -2.30
CA LYS A 68 9.25 7.25 -2.17
C LYS A 68 8.27 8.07 -3.01
N ALA A 69 8.05 7.68 -4.27
CA ALA A 69 7.12 8.36 -5.17
C ALA A 69 5.68 8.26 -4.69
N ILE A 70 5.25 7.09 -4.21
CA ILE A 70 3.90 6.88 -3.68
C ILE A 70 3.67 7.77 -2.45
N LYS A 71 4.58 7.77 -1.50
CA LYS A 71 4.42 8.57 -0.27
C LYS A 71 4.43 10.07 -0.55
N LYS A 72 5.12 10.50 -1.59
CA LYS A 72 5.12 11.90 -2.02
C LYS A 72 3.79 12.30 -2.68
N ALA A 73 3.30 11.49 -3.60
CA ALA A 73 2.09 11.80 -4.39
C ALA A 73 0.79 11.40 -3.70
N PHE A 74 0.82 10.34 -2.90
CA PHE A 74 -0.35 9.76 -2.23
C PHE A 74 -0.04 9.49 -0.75
N PRO A 75 0.21 10.54 0.06
CA PRO A 75 0.77 10.38 1.41
C PRO A 75 -0.10 9.59 2.38
N LEU A 76 -1.41 9.49 2.14
CA LEU A 76 -2.32 8.74 3.02
C LEU A 76 -2.39 7.26 2.67
N VAL A 77 -1.98 6.87 1.45
CA VAL A 77 -1.92 5.46 1.06
C VAL A 77 -0.80 4.79 1.85
N GLU A 78 -1.11 3.69 2.51
CA GLU A 78 -0.11 2.94 3.26
C GLU A 78 0.56 1.89 2.37
N VAL A 79 1.84 1.65 2.60
CA VAL A 79 2.64 0.72 1.79
C VAL A 79 3.22 -0.37 2.67
N ILE A 80 2.97 -1.62 2.29
CA ILE A 80 3.61 -2.80 2.88
C ILE A 80 4.59 -3.35 1.86
N MET A 81 5.86 -3.44 2.24
CA MET A 81 6.87 -4.07 1.40
C MET A 81 6.79 -5.58 1.56
N LEU A 82 6.70 -6.31 0.44
CA LEU A 82 6.65 -7.78 0.45
C LEU A 82 7.61 -8.32 -0.62
N THR A 83 8.74 -8.87 -0.22
CA THR A 83 9.80 -9.19 -1.15
C THR A 83 10.53 -10.48 -0.82
N GLY A 84 11.00 -11.19 -1.86
CA GLY A 84 11.95 -12.29 -1.74
C GLY A 84 13.41 -11.82 -1.70
N HIS A 85 13.65 -10.53 -1.87
CA HIS A 85 14.97 -9.93 -1.92
C HIS A 85 15.23 -9.02 -0.71
N ALA A 86 14.81 -9.48 0.48
CA ALA A 86 14.94 -8.71 1.70
C ALA A 86 16.41 -8.59 2.13
N THR A 87 16.82 -7.36 2.45
CA THR A 87 18.08 -7.08 3.11
C THR A 87 17.81 -6.17 4.31
N VAL A 88 18.72 -6.16 5.28
CA VAL A 88 18.61 -5.25 6.44
C VAL A 88 18.58 -3.80 5.95
N GLU A 89 19.42 -3.48 4.98
CA GLU A 89 19.52 -2.12 4.41
C GLU A 89 18.21 -1.67 3.77
N SER A 90 17.61 -2.53 2.93
CA SER A 90 16.35 -2.18 2.25
C SER A 90 15.19 -2.09 3.25
N ALA A 91 15.19 -2.91 4.29
CA ALA A 91 14.18 -2.83 5.35
C ALA A 91 14.27 -1.51 6.14
N ILE A 92 15.48 -1.13 6.54
CA ILE A 92 15.73 0.14 7.24
C ILE A 92 15.30 1.32 6.36
N GLU A 93 15.73 1.33 5.11
CA GLU A 93 15.42 2.41 4.17
C GLU A 93 13.90 2.50 3.93
N GLY A 94 13.25 1.37 3.69
CA GLY A 94 11.80 1.33 3.48
C GLY A 94 11.02 1.88 4.68
N MET A 95 11.39 1.50 5.89
CA MET A 95 10.72 2.00 7.10
C MET A 95 10.99 3.49 7.31
N LYS A 96 12.19 3.97 7.02
CA LYS A 96 12.52 5.42 7.09
C LYS A 96 11.72 6.24 6.09
N LEU A 97 11.45 5.68 4.91
CA LEU A 97 10.67 6.35 3.86
C LEU A 97 9.15 6.27 4.09
N GLY A 98 8.72 5.64 5.15
CA GLY A 98 7.33 5.62 5.56
C GLY A 98 6.54 4.38 5.21
N ALA A 99 7.20 3.25 4.91
CA ALA A 99 6.48 1.99 4.76
C ALA A 99 5.78 1.62 6.06
N PHE A 100 4.57 1.06 5.95
CA PHE A 100 3.83 0.60 7.13
C PHE A 100 4.49 -0.63 7.75
N ASP A 101 4.96 -1.55 6.90
CA ASP A 101 5.69 -2.74 7.35
C ASP A 101 6.53 -3.30 6.20
N TYR A 102 7.40 -4.25 6.55
CA TYR A 102 8.32 -4.90 5.63
C TYR A 102 8.31 -6.40 5.90
N LEU A 103 7.81 -7.18 4.95
CA LEU A 103 7.62 -8.62 5.08
C LEU A 103 8.44 -9.37 4.03
N MET A 104 8.88 -10.58 4.38
CA MET A 104 9.62 -11.46 3.47
C MET A 104 8.71 -12.48 2.80
N LYS A 105 8.96 -12.76 1.52
CA LYS A 105 8.36 -13.90 0.82
C LYS A 105 9.12 -15.18 1.19
N PRO A 106 8.46 -16.33 1.34
CA PRO A 106 7.01 -16.48 1.42
C PRO A 106 6.47 -15.94 2.74
N SER A 107 5.34 -15.24 2.70
CA SER A 107 4.68 -14.73 3.91
C SER A 107 3.43 -15.54 4.20
N ASP A 108 3.13 -15.73 5.48
CA ASP A 108 1.85 -16.29 5.90
C ASP A 108 0.74 -15.36 5.42
N ILE A 109 -0.22 -15.90 4.69
CA ILE A 109 -1.33 -15.11 4.13
C ILE A 109 -2.16 -14.45 5.23
N ASP A 110 -2.33 -15.13 6.38
CA ASP A 110 -3.12 -14.57 7.47
C ASP A 110 -2.39 -13.39 8.13
N LEU A 111 -1.06 -13.45 8.25
CA LEU A 111 -0.25 -12.33 8.69
C LEU A 111 -0.36 -11.15 7.72
N LEU A 112 -0.27 -11.41 6.43
CA LEU A 112 -0.39 -10.37 5.41
C LEU A 112 -1.77 -9.69 5.47
N VAL A 113 -2.83 -10.46 5.59
CA VAL A 113 -4.21 -9.94 5.75
C VAL A 113 -4.33 -9.08 6.99
N GLU A 114 -3.75 -9.53 8.11
CA GLU A 114 -3.72 -8.75 9.35
C GLU A 114 -3.03 -7.40 9.16
N LYS A 115 -1.87 -7.38 8.51
CA LYS A 115 -1.11 -6.16 8.26
C LYS A 115 -1.84 -5.22 7.30
N VAL A 116 -2.45 -5.75 6.27
CA VAL A 116 -3.28 -4.97 5.33
C VAL A 116 -4.44 -4.32 6.06
N THR A 117 -5.13 -5.08 6.91
CA THR A 117 -6.27 -4.56 7.69
C THR A 117 -5.85 -3.44 8.62
N GLU A 118 -4.72 -3.60 9.31
CA GLU A 118 -4.16 -2.55 10.18
C GLU A 118 -3.77 -1.30 9.39
N ALA A 119 -3.15 -1.47 8.21
CA ALA A 119 -2.74 -0.36 7.35
C ALA A 119 -3.94 0.41 6.80
N ALA A 120 -4.98 -0.30 6.35
CA ALA A 120 -6.22 0.32 5.88
C ALA A 120 -6.89 1.12 7.00
N ALA A 121 -6.93 0.58 8.21
CA ALA A 121 -7.48 1.27 9.37
C ALA A 121 -6.70 2.55 9.70
N LYS A 122 -5.38 2.52 9.57
CA LYS A 122 -4.53 3.71 9.76
C LYS A 122 -4.88 4.80 8.75
N LYS A 123 -5.03 4.45 7.47
CA LYS A 123 -5.42 5.41 6.44
C LYS A 123 -6.77 6.05 6.76
N GLN A 124 -7.75 5.25 7.13
CA GLN A 124 -9.09 5.73 7.48
C GLN A 124 -9.05 6.70 8.65
N ARG A 125 -8.27 6.41 9.70
CA ARG A 125 -8.12 7.31 10.86
C ARG A 125 -7.48 8.64 10.47
N HIS A 126 -6.49 8.64 9.58
CA HIS A 126 -5.87 9.87 9.10
C HIS A 126 -6.84 10.72 8.30
N GLU A 127 -7.63 10.09 7.43
CA GLU A 127 -8.65 10.80 6.65
C GLU A 127 -9.72 11.43 7.56
N GLU A 128 -10.19 10.70 8.57
CA GLU A 128 -11.16 11.20 9.55
C GLU A 128 -10.62 12.42 10.30
N LYS A 129 -9.37 12.39 10.73
CA LYS A 129 -8.72 13.52 11.41
C LYS A 129 -8.64 14.76 10.53
N ILE A 130 -8.34 14.58 9.25
CA ILE A 130 -8.27 15.70 8.30
C ILE A 130 -9.66 16.30 8.12
N ILE A 131 -10.68 15.47 7.95
CA ILE A 131 -12.07 15.93 7.81
C ILE A 131 -12.52 16.68 9.06
N GLU A 132 -12.26 16.17 10.26
CA GLU A 132 -12.58 16.83 11.52
C GLU A 132 -11.92 18.20 11.65
N ALA A 133 -10.63 18.28 11.29
CA ALA A 133 -9.89 19.55 11.34
C ALA A 133 -10.48 20.57 10.38
N GLN A 134 -10.89 20.17 9.18
CA GLN A 134 -11.54 21.02 8.21
C GLN A 134 -12.92 21.50 8.71
N MET A 135 -13.70 20.60 9.30
CA MET A 135 -15.00 20.93 9.86
C MET A 135 -14.88 21.94 11.02
N GLN A 136 -13.91 21.77 11.89
CA GLN A 136 -13.64 22.72 12.97
C GLN A 136 -13.29 24.12 12.45
N LYS A 137 -12.47 24.20 11.40
CA LYS A 137 -12.14 25.48 10.77
C LYS A 137 -13.37 26.18 10.22
N ILE A 138 -14.25 25.45 9.55
CA ILE A 138 -15.49 25.98 9.01
C ILE A 138 -16.37 26.51 10.15
N THR A 139 -16.54 25.76 11.22
CA THR A 139 -17.33 26.16 12.38
C THR A 139 -16.78 27.41 13.04
N THR A 140 -15.45 27.48 13.22
CA THR A 140 -14.79 28.64 13.83
C THR A 140 -14.95 29.91 12.98
N ARG A 141 -14.86 29.77 11.66
CA ARG A 141 -15.03 30.90 10.73
C ARG A 141 -16.47 31.41 10.68
N GLY A 142 -17.45 30.55 10.95
CA GLY A 142 -18.86 30.90 10.96
C GLY A 142 -19.30 31.72 12.17
N ARG A 143 -18.39 32.00 13.09
CA ARG A 143 -18.63 32.84 14.26
C ARG A 143 -18.10 34.28 14.01
#